data_8e79bec83f57abffc96b84c16798866a
#
_entry.id   8e79bec83f57abffc96b84c16798866a
#
_cell.length_a   1.000
_cell.length_b   1.000
_cell.length_c   1.000
_cell.angle_alpha   90.00
_cell.angle_beta   90.00
_cell.angle_gamma   90.00
#
_symmetry.space_group_name_H-M   'P 1'
#
loop_
_entity.id
_entity.type
_entity.pdbx_description
1 polymer ?
#
loop_
_entity_poly.entity_id
_entity_poly.type
_entity_poly.pdbx_seq_one_letter_code
_entity_poly.pdbx_strand_id
1 'polypeptide(L)'
;MLKIKKLNFSFGNHLILDSLDLTCEEGKTIGVLGLNGAGKTTFFRTLYGFYQAQNGTITWNEKPLDRKNIAFLETDNYFYPFTKGLEYLQLMTEMKVEETKILAWNELFELPLDEIIDTYSTGMKKKLAFLGCLLQNRPILLLDEPFNGIDLESSERMFIILQKLRDSGKTIILSSHILTSLTSVCDTIVHLQKGKIEKSYQRNDFDTFSLAIRQEVNDKIETQLAGLKF
;
A
#
# COMPACT_ATOMS: atom_id res chain seq x y z
N MET A 1 7.48 13.37 9.86
CA MET A 1 8.33 12.21 9.51
C MET A 1 7.84 10.96 10.23
N LEU A 2 7.64 9.86 9.52
CA LEU A 2 7.33 8.54 10.09
C LEU A 2 8.64 7.80 10.37
N LYS A 3 8.81 7.29 11.60
CA LYS A 3 9.96 6.46 12.01
C LYS A 3 9.49 5.17 12.61
N ILE A 4 10.06 4.08 12.13
CA ILE A 4 9.85 2.71 12.61
C ILE A 4 11.22 2.19 13.04
N LYS A 5 11.33 1.70 14.28
CA LYS A 5 12.59 1.20 14.82
C LYS A 5 12.41 -0.17 15.44
N LYS A 6 13.25 -1.13 15.01
CA LYS A 6 13.35 -2.50 15.54
C LYS A 6 11.99 -3.18 15.69
N LEU A 7 11.12 -3.01 14.67
CA LEU A 7 9.78 -3.55 14.70
C LEU A 7 9.82 -5.07 14.58
N ASN A 8 9.25 -5.76 15.58
CA ASN A 8 9.15 -7.22 15.59
C ASN A 8 7.68 -7.64 15.72
N PHE A 9 7.31 -8.64 14.93
CA PHE A 9 5.99 -9.26 15.03
C PHE A 9 6.03 -10.74 14.67
N SER A 10 5.32 -11.55 15.47
CA SER A 10 5.19 -13.01 15.27
C SER A 10 3.74 -13.45 15.42
N PHE A 11 3.35 -14.48 14.68
CA PHE A 11 2.17 -15.28 14.95
C PHE A 11 2.60 -16.50 15.76
N GLY A 12 2.29 -16.51 17.07
CA GLY A 12 2.82 -17.54 17.98
C GLY A 12 4.36 -17.57 17.92
N ASN A 13 4.91 -18.72 17.57
CA ASN A 13 6.37 -18.90 17.45
C ASN A 13 6.92 -18.56 16.05
N HIS A 14 6.07 -18.14 15.11
CA HIS A 14 6.48 -17.85 13.75
C HIS A 14 6.79 -16.37 13.58
N LEU A 15 8.07 -16.01 13.51
CA LEU A 15 8.55 -14.64 13.31
C LEU A 15 8.23 -14.17 11.89
N ILE A 16 7.51 -13.06 11.76
CA ILE A 16 7.11 -12.47 10.47
C ILE A 16 7.86 -11.17 10.19
N LEU A 17 8.00 -10.30 11.20
CA LEU A 17 8.79 -9.07 11.09
C LEU A 17 9.94 -9.15 12.08
N ASP A 18 11.16 -8.96 11.60
CA ASP A 18 12.39 -9.14 12.37
C ASP A 18 13.24 -7.88 12.36
N SER A 19 13.15 -7.13 13.46
CA SER A 19 13.94 -5.91 13.70
C SER A 19 13.87 -4.91 12.55
N LEU A 20 12.66 -4.70 11.99
CA LEU A 20 12.45 -3.86 10.82
C LEU A 20 12.62 -2.38 11.17
N ASP A 21 13.52 -1.72 10.47
CA ASP A 21 13.75 -0.27 10.55
C ASP A 21 13.32 0.41 9.25
N LEU A 22 12.54 1.49 9.35
CA LEU A 22 12.15 2.31 8.21
C LEU A 22 11.96 3.76 8.64
N THR A 23 12.41 4.68 7.81
CA THR A 23 12.13 6.11 7.98
C THR A 23 11.51 6.65 6.68
N CYS A 24 10.40 7.36 6.81
CA CYS A 24 9.75 8.07 5.72
C CYS A 24 9.59 9.54 6.05
N GLU A 25 10.17 10.40 5.23
CA GLU A 25 9.99 11.85 5.35
C GLU A 25 8.57 12.25 4.97
N GLU A 26 8.10 13.38 5.48
CA GLU A 26 6.80 13.94 5.08
C GLU A 26 6.82 14.32 3.59
N GLY A 27 5.70 14.11 2.92
CA GLY A 27 5.58 14.41 1.50
C GLY A 27 6.42 13.51 0.59
N LYS A 28 6.79 12.31 1.07
CA LYS A 28 7.51 11.29 0.29
C LYS A 28 6.68 10.03 0.11
N THR A 29 6.98 9.33 -0.96
CA THR A 29 6.39 8.03 -1.27
C THR A 29 7.44 6.93 -1.15
N ILE A 30 7.18 5.95 -0.28
CA ILE A 30 7.99 4.74 -0.14
C ILE A 30 7.25 3.54 -0.71
N GLY A 31 7.91 2.82 -1.61
CA GLY A 31 7.47 1.52 -2.11
C GLY A 31 8.08 0.37 -1.30
N VAL A 32 7.26 -0.58 -0.87
CA VAL A 32 7.70 -1.82 -0.22
C VAL A 32 7.59 -2.95 -1.22
N LEU A 33 8.71 -3.29 -1.86
CA LEU A 33 8.81 -4.43 -2.77
C LEU A 33 9.04 -5.70 -1.96
N GLY A 34 8.37 -6.77 -2.33
CA GLY A 34 8.61 -8.10 -1.75
C GLY A 34 7.71 -9.15 -2.37
N LEU A 35 8.19 -10.39 -2.42
CA LEU A 35 7.42 -11.54 -2.88
C LEU A 35 6.24 -11.84 -1.93
N ASN A 36 5.32 -12.69 -2.38
CA ASN A 36 4.26 -13.20 -1.51
C ASN A 36 4.88 -13.93 -0.31
N GLY A 37 4.36 -13.68 0.89
CA GLY A 37 4.92 -14.23 2.14
C GLY A 37 6.11 -13.46 2.72
N ALA A 38 6.60 -12.38 2.10
CA ALA A 38 7.69 -11.56 2.64
C ALA A 38 7.34 -10.81 3.93
N GLY A 39 6.04 -10.67 4.27
CA GLY A 39 5.57 -9.96 5.44
C GLY A 39 4.94 -8.59 5.17
N LYS A 40 4.72 -8.20 3.88
CA LYS A 40 4.18 -6.88 3.50
C LYS A 40 2.86 -6.56 4.21
N THR A 41 1.84 -7.38 4.02
CA THR A 41 0.51 -7.18 4.63
C THR A 41 0.59 -7.16 6.16
N THR A 42 1.42 -8.02 6.76
CA THR A 42 1.65 -8.01 8.22
C THR A 42 2.28 -6.69 8.65
N PHE A 43 3.26 -6.19 7.92
CA PHE A 43 3.89 -4.90 8.18
C PHE A 43 2.87 -3.75 8.11
N PHE A 44 2.04 -3.69 7.06
CA PHE A 44 1.01 -2.65 6.91
C PHE A 44 -0.05 -2.73 8.02
N ARG A 45 -0.53 -3.93 8.36
CA ARG A 45 -1.49 -4.14 9.45
C ARG A 45 -0.92 -3.80 10.82
N THR A 46 0.40 -4.00 11.04
CA THR A 46 1.09 -3.58 12.25
C THR A 46 1.23 -2.06 12.31
N LEU A 47 1.56 -1.39 11.19
CA LEU A 47 1.60 0.07 11.11
C LEU A 47 0.24 0.71 11.40
N TYR A 48 -0.82 0.13 10.88
CA TYR A 48 -2.18 0.62 11.12
C TYR A 48 -2.69 0.33 12.54
N GLY A 49 -2.04 -0.60 13.25
CA GLY A 49 -2.41 -0.97 14.61
C GLY A 49 -3.46 -2.08 14.69
N PHE A 50 -3.67 -2.87 13.63
CA PHE A 50 -4.44 -4.11 13.71
C PHE A 50 -3.68 -5.21 14.46
N TYR A 51 -2.35 -5.22 14.32
CA TYR A 51 -1.48 -6.11 15.06
C TYR A 51 -0.61 -5.30 16.02
N GLN A 52 -0.51 -5.77 17.25
CA GLN A 52 0.36 -5.16 18.24
C GLN A 52 1.77 -5.74 18.10
N ALA A 53 2.75 -4.87 17.81
CA ALA A 53 4.14 -5.28 17.77
C ALA A 53 4.62 -5.79 19.14
N GLN A 54 5.41 -6.86 19.14
CA GLN A 54 6.02 -7.35 20.39
C GLN A 54 7.16 -6.47 20.86
N ASN A 55 7.91 -5.88 19.92
CA ASN A 55 8.99 -4.95 20.20
C ASN A 55 9.07 -3.88 19.12
N GLY A 56 9.80 -2.82 19.42
CA GLY A 56 10.01 -1.71 18.50
C GLY A 56 9.10 -0.52 18.78
N THR A 57 9.29 0.52 17.99
CA THR A 57 8.51 1.76 18.10
C THR A 57 8.08 2.24 16.72
N ILE A 58 6.88 2.79 16.65
CA ILE A 58 6.34 3.45 15.46
C ILE A 58 5.94 4.86 15.88
N THR A 59 6.56 5.87 15.28
CA THR A 59 6.30 7.26 15.63
C THR A 59 6.03 8.10 14.38
N TRP A 60 5.13 9.06 14.53
CA TRP A 60 4.84 10.12 13.58
C TRP A 60 5.12 11.47 14.24
N ASN A 61 6.06 12.25 13.67
CA ASN A 61 6.49 13.53 14.24
C ASN A 61 6.83 13.42 15.74
N GLU A 62 7.68 12.43 16.04
CA GLU A 62 8.23 12.13 17.38
C GLU A 62 7.19 11.68 18.42
N LYS A 63 5.91 11.55 18.05
CA LYS A 63 4.83 11.02 18.89
C LYS A 63 4.48 9.60 18.44
N PRO A 64 3.97 8.75 19.34
CA PRO A 64 3.43 7.45 18.94
C PRO A 64 2.44 7.62 17.77
N LEU A 65 2.54 6.75 16.77
CA LEU A 65 1.66 6.81 15.62
C LEU A 65 0.22 6.50 16.03
N ASP A 66 -0.69 7.44 15.81
CA ASP A 66 -2.13 7.22 15.97
C ASP A 66 -2.73 6.83 14.60
N ARG A 67 -3.54 5.76 14.58
CA ARG A 67 -4.24 5.31 13.37
C ARG A 67 -5.17 6.39 12.77
N LYS A 68 -5.59 7.39 13.57
CA LYS A 68 -6.34 8.55 13.09
C LYS A 68 -5.56 9.38 12.07
N ASN A 69 -4.24 9.24 12.02
CA ASN A 69 -3.39 9.88 11.02
C ASN A 69 -3.28 9.09 9.72
N ILE A 70 -3.89 7.90 9.64
CA ILE A 70 -3.70 6.95 8.56
C ILE A 70 -5.01 6.70 7.82
N ALA A 71 -4.98 6.75 6.49
CA ALA A 71 -5.94 6.09 5.63
C ALA A 71 -5.30 4.79 5.12
N PHE A 72 -5.97 3.67 5.29
CA PHE A 72 -5.43 2.35 4.94
C PHE A 72 -6.29 1.65 3.90
N LEU A 73 -5.69 1.35 2.74
CA LEU A 73 -6.23 0.46 1.73
C LEU A 73 -5.61 -0.92 1.92
N GLU A 74 -6.42 -1.89 2.31
CA GLU A 74 -5.99 -3.29 2.41
C GLU A 74 -5.96 -3.98 1.05
N THR A 75 -5.20 -5.07 0.94
CA THR A 75 -5.22 -5.94 -0.25
C THR A 75 -6.62 -6.47 -0.50
N ASP A 76 -7.25 -7.00 0.55
CA ASP A 76 -8.63 -7.51 0.55
C ASP A 76 -9.49 -6.58 1.38
N ASN A 77 -10.33 -5.79 0.72
CA ASN A 77 -11.22 -4.85 1.37
C ASN A 77 -12.53 -5.54 1.75
N TYR A 78 -12.99 -5.30 2.96
CA TYR A 78 -14.29 -5.78 3.42
C TYR A 78 -15.40 -4.78 3.06
N PHE A 79 -16.48 -5.28 2.49
CA PHE A 79 -17.69 -4.52 2.21
C PHE A 79 -18.86 -5.19 2.91
N TYR A 80 -19.72 -4.39 3.54
CA TYR A 80 -20.94 -4.92 4.13
C TYR A 80 -21.90 -5.36 3.02
N PRO A 81 -22.57 -6.53 3.17
CA PRO A 81 -23.55 -6.98 2.19
C PRO A 81 -24.66 -5.94 1.97
N PHE A 82 -25.16 -5.87 0.75
CA PHE A 82 -26.27 -4.98 0.35
C PHE A 82 -26.00 -3.48 0.53
N THR A 83 -24.75 -3.07 0.76
CA THR A 83 -24.37 -1.66 0.90
C THR A 83 -24.13 -1.04 -0.48
N LYS A 84 -24.67 0.16 -0.72
CA LYS A 84 -24.39 0.95 -1.93
C LYS A 84 -23.01 1.60 -1.87
N GLY A 85 -22.43 1.91 -3.06
CA GLY A 85 -21.15 2.60 -3.14
C GLY A 85 -21.10 3.91 -2.37
N LEU A 86 -22.14 4.73 -2.47
CA LEU A 86 -22.26 6.00 -1.75
C LEU A 86 -22.28 5.81 -0.23
N GLU A 87 -23.09 4.87 0.24
CA GLU A 87 -23.21 4.55 1.67
C GLU A 87 -21.86 4.10 2.26
N TYR A 88 -21.12 3.26 1.52
CA TYR A 88 -19.77 2.85 1.92
C TYR A 88 -18.84 4.04 2.08
N LEU A 89 -18.81 4.97 1.10
CA LEU A 89 -17.96 6.16 1.16
C LEU A 89 -18.34 7.09 2.33
N GLN A 90 -19.63 7.23 2.60
CA GLN A 90 -20.13 7.97 3.75
C GLN A 90 -19.68 7.33 5.07
N LEU A 91 -19.77 5.99 5.20
CA LEU A 91 -19.26 5.26 6.38
C LEU A 91 -17.74 5.42 6.54
N MET A 92 -16.97 5.27 5.46
CA MET A 92 -15.51 5.42 5.51
C MET A 92 -15.05 6.81 5.94
N THR A 93 -15.87 7.82 5.70
CA THR A 93 -15.62 9.23 6.08
C THR A 93 -16.30 9.63 7.39
N GLU A 94 -16.88 8.67 8.13
CA GLU A 94 -17.65 8.93 9.37
C GLU A 94 -18.77 9.96 9.14
N MET A 95 -19.39 9.98 7.97
CA MET A 95 -20.42 10.95 7.55
C MET A 95 -19.97 12.43 7.59
N LYS A 96 -18.67 12.68 7.57
CA LYS A 96 -18.09 14.05 7.69
C LYS A 96 -17.83 14.73 6.35
N VAL A 97 -17.96 14.00 5.25
CA VAL A 97 -17.73 14.51 3.89
C VAL A 97 -19.05 14.69 3.19
N GLU A 98 -19.27 15.89 2.65
CA GLU A 98 -20.47 16.22 1.90
C GLU A 98 -20.57 15.35 0.62
N GLU A 99 -21.76 14.94 0.28
CA GLU A 99 -22.05 14.11 -0.90
C GLU A 99 -21.56 14.77 -2.19
N THR A 100 -21.72 16.07 -2.33
CA THR A 100 -21.22 16.86 -3.47
C THR A 100 -19.71 16.65 -3.69
N LYS A 101 -18.94 16.59 -2.60
CA LYS A 101 -17.51 16.33 -2.67
C LYS A 101 -17.22 14.86 -3.05
N ILE A 102 -18.00 13.91 -2.54
CA ILE A 102 -17.89 12.49 -2.93
C ILE A 102 -18.13 12.34 -4.44
N LEU A 103 -19.19 12.95 -4.94
CA LEU A 103 -19.55 12.91 -6.37
C LEU A 103 -18.47 13.55 -7.24
N ALA A 104 -17.93 14.71 -6.85
CA ALA A 104 -16.84 15.36 -7.57
C ALA A 104 -15.56 14.49 -7.66
N TRP A 105 -15.20 13.80 -6.57
CA TRP A 105 -14.11 12.84 -6.61
C TRP A 105 -14.43 11.60 -7.45
N ASN A 106 -15.70 11.17 -7.46
CA ASN A 106 -16.13 10.01 -8.23
C ASN A 106 -16.06 10.23 -9.75
N GLU A 107 -16.07 11.47 -10.24
CA GLU A 107 -15.84 11.78 -11.66
C GLU A 107 -14.51 11.19 -12.16
N LEU A 108 -13.50 11.02 -11.29
CA LEU A 108 -12.22 10.39 -11.63
C LEU A 108 -12.29 8.85 -11.71
N PHE A 109 -13.30 8.24 -11.11
CA PHE A 109 -13.40 6.78 -10.97
C PHE A 109 -14.59 6.18 -11.71
N GLU A 110 -15.59 7.01 -12.03
CA GLU A 110 -16.80 6.66 -12.80
C GLU A 110 -17.54 5.44 -12.21
N LEU A 111 -17.64 5.38 -10.84
CA LEU A 111 -18.29 4.28 -10.15
C LEU A 111 -19.81 4.51 -10.07
N PRO A 112 -20.64 3.47 -10.24
CA PRO A 112 -22.09 3.57 -10.08
C PRO A 112 -22.46 3.58 -8.58
N LEU A 113 -22.29 4.73 -7.92
CA LEU A 113 -22.43 4.84 -6.46
C LEU A 113 -23.82 4.49 -5.90
N ASP A 114 -24.84 4.53 -6.74
CA ASP A 114 -26.22 4.14 -6.37
C ASP A 114 -26.46 2.62 -6.40
N GLU A 115 -25.54 1.85 -6.96
CA GLU A 115 -25.63 0.40 -7.05
C GLU A 115 -25.01 -0.28 -5.80
N ILE A 116 -25.49 -1.50 -5.53
CA ILE A 116 -24.98 -2.35 -4.45
C ILE A 116 -23.56 -2.85 -4.81
N ILE A 117 -22.62 -2.72 -3.86
CA ILE A 117 -21.22 -3.10 -4.05
C ILE A 117 -21.03 -4.58 -4.43
N ASP A 118 -21.97 -5.44 -4.04
CA ASP A 118 -21.91 -6.87 -4.38
C ASP A 118 -21.88 -7.10 -5.90
N THR A 119 -22.48 -6.20 -6.69
CA THR A 119 -22.48 -6.25 -8.17
C THR A 119 -21.21 -5.72 -8.81
N TYR A 120 -20.33 -5.06 -8.04
CA TYR A 120 -19.10 -4.47 -8.56
C TYR A 120 -18.06 -5.53 -8.94
N SER A 121 -17.37 -5.30 -10.03
CA SER A 121 -16.16 -6.06 -10.37
C SER A 121 -15.06 -5.88 -9.30
N THR A 122 -14.07 -6.76 -9.29
CA THR A 122 -12.92 -6.64 -8.38
C THR A 122 -12.22 -5.29 -8.52
N GLY A 123 -12.02 -4.81 -9.76
CA GLY A 123 -11.43 -3.50 -10.03
C GLY A 123 -12.28 -2.34 -9.51
N MET A 124 -13.60 -2.40 -9.69
CA MET A 124 -14.52 -1.38 -9.15
C MET A 124 -14.49 -1.35 -7.63
N LYS A 125 -14.49 -2.51 -6.96
CA LYS A 125 -14.35 -2.61 -5.49
C LYS A 125 -13.06 -1.99 -4.99
N LYS A 126 -11.95 -2.24 -5.69
CA LYS A 126 -10.65 -1.65 -5.35
C LYS A 126 -10.64 -0.13 -5.53
N LYS A 127 -11.19 0.36 -6.65
CA LYS A 127 -11.34 1.80 -6.91
C LYS A 127 -12.21 2.47 -5.84
N LEU A 128 -13.30 1.85 -5.43
CA LEU A 128 -14.18 2.36 -4.38
C LEU A 128 -13.45 2.46 -3.03
N ALA A 129 -12.73 1.41 -2.64
CA ALA A 129 -11.95 1.41 -1.40
C ALA A 129 -10.83 2.48 -1.43
N PHE A 130 -10.16 2.63 -2.57
CA PHE A 130 -9.15 3.68 -2.76
C PHE A 130 -9.76 5.08 -2.65
N LEU A 131 -10.90 5.33 -3.30
CA LEU A 131 -11.64 6.58 -3.16
C LEU A 131 -12.03 6.86 -1.71
N GLY A 132 -12.47 5.84 -0.97
CA GLY A 132 -12.74 5.95 0.47
C GLY A 132 -11.51 6.38 1.28
N CYS A 133 -10.32 5.86 0.95
CA CYS A 133 -9.07 6.30 1.58
C CYS A 133 -8.74 7.77 1.27
N LEU A 134 -8.94 8.21 0.02
CA LEU A 134 -8.69 9.60 -0.38
C LEU A 134 -9.59 10.60 0.37
N LEU A 135 -10.87 10.27 0.47
CA LEU A 135 -11.88 11.11 1.11
C LEU A 135 -11.64 11.30 2.61
N GLN A 136 -10.99 10.34 3.29
CA GLN A 136 -10.60 10.49 4.69
C GLN A 136 -9.58 11.60 4.92
N ASN A 137 -8.88 12.04 3.89
CA ASN A 137 -7.91 13.13 3.91
C ASN A 137 -6.85 13.05 5.04
N ARG A 138 -6.39 11.85 5.36
CA ARG A 138 -5.37 11.64 6.41
C ARG A 138 -3.97 12.05 5.90
N PRO A 139 -3.03 12.43 6.80
CA PRO A 139 -1.67 12.80 6.41
C PRO A 139 -0.84 11.62 5.88
N ILE A 140 -1.17 10.39 6.27
CA ILE A 140 -0.48 9.17 5.86
C ILE A 140 -1.44 8.27 5.09
N LEU A 141 -1.02 7.79 3.92
CA LEU A 141 -1.70 6.76 3.17
C LEU A 141 -0.86 5.48 3.23
N LEU A 142 -1.48 4.40 3.71
CA LEU A 142 -0.95 3.04 3.61
C LEU A 142 -1.74 2.30 2.54
N LEU A 143 -1.07 1.78 1.50
CA LEU A 143 -1.73 1.16 0.36
C LEU A 143 -1.13 -0.23 0.12
N ASP A 144 -1.83 -1.29 0.52
CA ASP A 144 -1.35 -2.66 0.34
C ASP A 144 -1.83 -3.24 -1.00
N GLU A 145 -0.89 -3.42 -1.94
CA GLU A 145 -1.12 -3.89 -3.32
C GLU A 145 -2.24 -3.08 -4.04
N PRO A 146 -2.15 -1.74 -4.10
CA PRO A 146 -3.24 -0.87 -4.59
C PRO A 146 -3.59 -1.12 -6.06
N PHE A 147 -2.64 -1.57 -6.87
CA PHE A 147 -2.80 -1.73 -8.32
C PHE A 147 -3.19 -3.16 -8.74
N ASN A 148 -3.25 -4.10 -7.79
CA ASN A 148 -3.58 -5.48 -8.10
C ASN A 148 -5.05 -5.61 -8.51
N GLY A 149 -5.30 -6.18 -9.70
CA GLY A 149 -6.64 -6.34 -10.27
C GLY A 149 -7.27 -5.07 -10.84
N ILE A 150 -6.47 -4.03 -11.06
CA ILE A 150 -6.87 -2.76 -11.69
C ILE A 150 -6.41 -2.75 -13.15
N ASP A 151 -7.24 -2.24 -14.05
CA ASP A 151 -6.89 -2.02 -15.45
C ASP A 151 -5.82 -0.92 -15.63
N LEU A 152 -5.20 -0.88 -16.79
CA LEU A 152 -4.10 0.05 -17.10
C LEU A 152 -4.51 1.51 -16.92
N GLU A 153 -5.65 1.91 -17.48
CA GLU A 153 -6.10 3.31 -17.44
C GLU A 153 -6.40 3.75 -16.02
N SER A 154 -7.09 2.91 -15.24
CA SER A 154 -7.36 3.17 -13.83
C SER A 154 -6.08 3.23 -13.00
N SER A 155 -5.08 2.39 -13.29
CA SER A 155 -3.77 2.43 -12.65
C SER A 155 -3.04 3.74 -12.91
N GLU A 156 -3.03 4.23 -14.16
CA GLU A 156 -2.42 5.52 -14.53
C GLU A 156 -3.11 6.69 -13.83
N ARG A 157 -4.45 6.69 -13.76
CA ARG A 157 -5.20 7.69 -12.97
C ARG A 157 -4.78 7.67 -11.50
N MET A 158 -4.67 6.49 -10.90
CA MET A 158 -4.22 6.34 -9.51
C MET A 158 -2.78 6.84 -9.31
N PHE A 159 -1.85 6.58 -10.24
CA PHE A 159 -0.47 7.10 -10.18
C PHE A 159 -0.46 8.63 -10.16
N ILE A 160 -1.22 9.28 -11.05
CA ILE A 160 -1.32 10.74 -11.11
C ILE A 160 -1.88 11.30 -9.79
N ILE A 161 -2.93 10.67 -9.24
CA ILE A 161 -3.53 11.08 -7.97
C ILE A 161 -2.51 10.96 -6.84
N LEU A 162 -1.78 9.84 -6.74
CA LEU A 162 -0.76 9.64 -5.70
C LEU A 162 0.38 10.66 -5.81
N GLN A 163 0.82 11.00 -7.02
CA GLN A 163 1.82 12.05 -7.23
C GLN A 163 1.31 13.41 -6.73
N LYS A 164 0.07 13.79 -7.05
CA LYS A 164 -0.54 15.04 -6.58
C LYS A 164 -0.70 15.08 -5.06
N LEU A 165 -1.05 13.96 -4.45
CA LEU A 165 -1.15 13.85 -2.98
C LEU A 165 0.21 14.00 -2.31
N ARG A 166 1.26 13.33 -2.84
CA ARG A 166 2.64 13.53 -2.38
C ARG A 166 3.06 15.00 -2.50
N ASP A 167 2.83 15.62 -3.63
CA ASP A 167 3.20 17.01 -3.90
C ASP A 167 2.42 17.99 -2.98
N SER A 168 1.23 17.59 -2.49
CA SER A 168 0.48 18.32 -1.46
C SER A 168 0.94 18.04 -0.02
N GLY A 169 2.02 17.27 0.18
CA GLY A 169 2.61 16.97 1.48
C GLY A 169 2.11 15.68 2.13
N LYS A 170 1.29 14.85 1.46
CA LYS A 170 0.90 13.55 2.00
C LYS A 170 2.08 12.58 1.98
N THR A 171 2.20 11.79 3.03
CA THR A 171 3.19 10.71 3.12
C THR A 171 2.53 9.41 2.68
N ILE A 172 3.16 8.69 1.75
CA ILE A 172 2.56 7.51 1.15
C ILE A 172 3.50 6.32 1.34
N ILE A 173 2.98 5.22 1.85
CA ILE A 173 3.67 3.94 1.86
C ILE A 173 2.80 2.96 1.09
N LEU A 174 3.34 2.37 0.04
CA LEU A 174 2.61 1.40 -0.74
C LEU A 174 3.43 0.12 -0.95
N SER A 175 2.74 -1.02 -0.98
CA SER A 175 3.35 -2.29 -1.31
C SER A 175 3.06 -2.69 -2.75
N SER A 176 3.99 -3.41 -3.36
CA SER A 176 3.74 -4.16 -4.58
C SER A 176 4.75 -5.32 -4.71
N HIS A 177 4.35 -6.35 -5.41
CA HIS A 177 5.25 -7.39 -5.92
C HIS A 177 5.70 -7.08 -7.36
N ILE A 178 5.15 -6.01 -7.98
CA ILE A 178 5.47 -5.56 -9.34
C ILE A 178 6.32 -4.31 -9.26
N LEU A 179 7.60 -4.42 -9.65
CA LEU A 179 8.57 -3.34 -9.53
C LEU A 179 8.20 -2.11 -10.36
N THR A 180 7.68 -2.29 -11.57
CA THR A 180 7.31 -1.18 -12.46
C THR A 180 6.24 -0.27 -11.85
N SER A 181 5.30 -0.82 -11.09
CA SER A 181 4.28 -0.02 -10.38
C SER A 181 4.90 0.87 -9.30
N LEU A 182 5.98 0.41 -8.65
CA LEU A 182 6.68 1.19 -7.62
C LEU A 182 7.56 2.28 -8.24
N THR A 183 8.29 1.96 -9.31
CA THR A 183 9.20 2.93 -9.95
C THR A 183 8.47 4.13 -10.54
N SER A 184 7.19 3.97 -10.91
CA SER A 184 6.36 5.05 -11.47
C SER A 184 5.99 6.13 -10.44
N VAL A 185 5.88 5.78 -9.14
CA VAL A 185 5.28 6.69 -8.14
C VAL A 185 6.19 6.95 -6.93
N CYS A 186 7.14 6.05 -6.61
CA CYS A 186 7.93 6.13 -5.39
C CYS A 186 9.14 7.07 -5.51
N ASP A 187 9.53 7.67 -4.40
CA ASP A 187 10.81 8.36 -4.23
C ASP A 187 11.90 7.38 -3.76
N THR A 188 11.50 6.39 -2.95
CA THR A 188 12.36 5.35 -2.40
C THR A 188 11.66 4.01 -2.51
N ILE A 189 12.38 2.94 -2.85
CA ILE A 189 11.89 1.56 -2.80
C ILE A 189 12.72 0.79 -1.80
N VAL A 190 12.07 0.11 -0.86
CA VAL A 190 12.70 -0.82 0.07
C VAL A 190 12.35 -2.26 -0.31
N HIS A 191 13.33 -3.14 -0.26
CA HIS A 191 13.15 -4.57 -0.53
C HIS A 191 12.92 -5.30 0.79
N LEU A 192 11.69 -5.76 1.00
CA LEU A 192 11.29 -6.58 2.16
C LEU A 192 11.45 -8.05 1.81
N GLN A 193 12.30 -8.74 2.54
CA GLN A 193 12.54 -10.17 2.38
C GLN A 193 12.61 -10.85 3.76
N LYS A 194 11.82 -11.91 3.95
CA LYS A 194 11.76 -12.68 5.21
C LYS A 194 11.61 -11.80 6.46
N GLY A 195 10.75 -10.78 6.37
CA GLY A 195 10.45 -9.87 7.48
C GLY A 195 11.48 -8.77 7.75
N LYS A 196 12.54 -8.64 6.92
CA LYS A 196 13.58 -7.62 7.03
C LYS A 196 13.62 -6.70 5.81
N ILE A 197 13.98 -5.46 6.02
CA ILE A 197 14.39 -4.59 4.91
C ILE A 197 15.86 -4.87 4.61
N GLU A 198 16.10 -5.55 3.48
CA GLU A 198 17.45 -5.93 3.07
C GLU A 198 18.20 -4.77 2.41
N LYS A 199 17.49 -4.00 1.59
CA LYS A 199 18.06 -2.90 0.81
C LYS A 199 17.04 -1.77 0.63
N SER A 200 17.57 -0.57 0.43
CA SER A 200 16.80 0.64 0.11
C SER A 200 17.43 1.31 -1.12
N TYR A 201 16.60 1.72 -2.06
CA TYR A 201 17.00 2.32 -3.33
C TYR A 201 16.31 3.65 -3.50
N GLN A 202 17.08 4.67 -3.85
CA GLN A 202 16.57 5.98 -4.21
C GLN A 202 16.18 6.01 -5.69
N ARG A 203 15.36 6.98 -6.08
CA ARG A 203 14.83 7.08 -7.43
C ARG A 203 15.90 7.00 -8.54
N ASN A 204 17.08 7.56 -8.30
CA ASN A 204 18.19 7.52 -9.25
C ASN A 204 18.78 6.12 -9.46
N ASP A 205 18.52 5.20 -8.53
CA ASP A 205 19.05 3.83 -8.55
C ASP A 205 18.06 2.81 -9.11
N PHE A 206 16.83 3.23 -9.47
CA PHE A 206 15.76 2.31 -9.85
C PHE A 206 16.05 1.47 -11.09
N ASP A 207 16.76 2.02 -12.09
CA ASP A 207 17.12 1.27 -13.29
C ASP A 207 18.14 0.16 -12.94
N THR A 208 19.17 0.50 -12.16
CA THR A 208 20.15 -0.48 -11.68
C THR A 208 19.49 -1.54 -10.81
N PHE A 209 18.57 -1.14 -9.94
CA PHE A 209 17.80 -2.06 -9.11
C PHE A 209 16.93 -3.01 -9.94
N SER A 210 16.25 -2.50 -10.96
CA SER A 210 15.41 -3.29 -11.86
C SER A 210 16.20 -4.37 -12.56
N LEU A 211 17.43 -4.06 -13.00
CA LEU A 211 18.33 -5.04 -13.61
C LEU A 211 18.77 -6.12 -12.59
N ALA A 212 19.14 -5.70 -11.38
CA ALA A 212 19.59 -6.62 -10.33
C ALA A 212 18.49 -7.63 -9.93
N ILE A 213 17.24 -7.15 -9.74
CA ILE A 213 16.10 -8.04 -9.43
C ILE A 213 15.82 -9.02 -10.56
N ARG A 214 15.86 -8.56 -11.83
CA ARG A 214 15.65 -9.46 -12.98
C ARG A 214 16.73 -10.54 -13.03
N GLN A 215 17.98 -10.18 -12.77
CA GLN A 215 19.08 -11.13 -12.75
C GLN A 215 18.93 -12.17 -11.64
N GLU A 216 18.59 -11.75 -10.42
CA GLU A 216 18.33 -12.65 -9.28
C GLU A 216 17.21 -13.66 -9.60
N VAL A 217 16.12 -13.18 -10.23
CA VAL A 217 15.00 -14.05 -10.65
C VAL A 217 15.43 -15.04 -11.73
N ASN A 218 16.19 -14.58 -12.75
CA ASN A 218 16.69 -15.43 -13.83
C ASN A 218 17.62 -16.52 -13.29
N ASP A 219 18.61 -16.16 -12.48
CA ASP A 219 19.56 -17.10 -11.87
C ASP A 219 18.85 -18.19 -11.05
N LYS A 220 17.80 -17.78 -10.32
CA LYS A 220 16.97 -18.73 -9.57
C LYS A 220 16.19 -19.67 -10.48
N ILE A 221 15.60 -19.17 -11.55
CA ILE A 221 14.86 -19.96 -12.53
C ILE A 221 15.81 -20.92 -13.25
N GLU A 222 16.96 -20.45 -13.72
CA GLU A 222 17.97 -21.28 -14.38
C GLU A 222 18.44 -22.42 -13.47
N THR A 223 18.69 -22.13 -12.18
CA THR A 223 19.05 -23.15 -11.19
C THR A 223 17.96 -24.20 -11.03
N GLN A 224 16.68 -23.80 -11.04
CA GLN A 224 15.55 -24.74 -10.96
C GLN A 224 15.39 -25.55 -12.25
N LEU A 225 15.56 -24.92 -13.42
CA LEU A 225 15.44 -25.57 -14.72
C LEU A 225 16.56 -26.57 -14.96
N ALA A 226 17.79 -26.32 -14.47
CA ALA A 226 18.92 -27.24 -14.60
C ALA A 226 18.66 -28.65 -13.99
N GLY A 227 17.69 -28.76 -13.07
CA GLY A 227 17.24 -30.02 -12.48
C GLY A 227 16.12 -30.74 -13.25
N LEU A 228 15.56 -30.11 -14.30
CA LEU A 228 14.46 -30.64 -15.09
C LEU A 228 14.99 -31.21 -16.41
N LYS A 229 14.45 -32.40 -16.82
CA LYS A 229 14.64 -32.94 -18.16
C LYS A 229 13.46 -32.46 -19.01
N PHE A 230 13.73 -31.72 -20.08
CA PHE A 230 12.76 -31.32 -21.10
C PHE A 230 12.63 -32.35 -22.17
#